data_5c7e9319067f651d44c7e57ec0038859
#
_entry.id   5c7e9319067f651d44c7e57ec0038859
#
_cell.length_a   1.000
_cell.length_b   1.000
_cell.length_c   1.000
_cell.angle_alpha   90.00
_cell.angle_beta   90.00
_cell.angle_gamma   90.00
#
_symmetry.space_group_name_H-M   'P 1'
#
loop_
_entity.id
_entity.type
_entity.pdbx_description
1 polymer ?
#
loop_
_entity_poly.entity_id
_entity_poly.type
_entity_poly.pdbx_seq_one_letter_code
_entity_poly.pdbx_strand_id
1 'polypeptide(L)'
;MENLLETAAANQRRAREIIRTTGLEAIWRSVGAEPRLVGSLRTGLLMTHRDIDYHIYSAPLRTADSFAAMARLAEDRHIRRVEFANLLDAGDHCLEWHAQYDDDEGAAWQIDMIHMETGSPWDGYFERVADRIAAVLTDETRLTILRLKYETPPAEKIPGIRYCEAVLRDGVRTREEFAAWLAAHPAGGIVTWMP
;
A
#
# COMPACT_ATOMS: atom_id res chain seq x y z
N MET A 1 4.23 -17.18 -21.53
CA MET A 1 4.13 -15.78 -21.11
C MET A 1 3.12 -15.77 -19.99
N GLU A 2 3.55 -15.55 -18.76
CA GLU A 2 2.66 -15.48 -17.62
C GLU A 2 1.66 -14.35 -17.85
N ASN A 3 0.39 -14.62 -17.61
CA ASN A 3 -0.64 -13.60 -17.83
C ASN A 3 -0.62 -12.62 -16.65
N LEU A 4 0.16 -11.55 -16.78
CA LEU A 4 0.34 -10.52 -15.75
C LEU A 4 -0.99 -9.94 -15.25
N LEU A 5 -1.97 -9.82 -16.13
CA LEU A 5 -3.30 -9.32 -15.77
C LEU A 5 -4.06 -10.34 -14.89
N GLU A 6 -3.95 -11.63 -15.20
CA GLU A 6 -4.56 -12.69 -14.37
C GLU A 6 -3.92 -12.77 -12.99
N THR A 7 -2.57 -12.69 -12.93
CA THR A 7 -1.83 -12.66 -11.66
C THR A 7 -2.25 -11.45 -10.81
N ALA A 8 -2.27 -10.26 -11.41
CA ALA A 8 -2.72 -9.06 -10.71
C ALA A 8 -4.18 -9.19 -10.23
N ALA A 9 -5.07 -9.71 -11.06
CA ALA A 9 -6.48 -9.93 -10.68
C ALA A 9 -6.63 -10.97 -9.56
N ALA A 10 -5.83 -12.04 -9.56
CA ALA A 10 -5.81 -13.04 -8.50
C ALA A 10 -5.35 -12.43 -7.16
N ASN A 11 -4.25 -11.68 -7.18
CA ASN A 11 -3.75 -10.97 -6.01
C ASN A 11 -4.77 -9.96 -5.47
N GLN A 12 -5.43 -9.20 -6.35
CA GLN A 12 -6.51 -8.27 -5.98
C GLN A 12 -7.65 -8.99 -5.24
N ARG A 13 -8.09 -10.14 -5.74
CA ARG A 13 -9.16 -10.93 -5.10
C ARG A 13 -8.71 -11.44 -3.73
N ARG A 14 -7.49 -11.99 -3.66
CA ARG A 14 -6.95 -12.55 -2.41
C ARG A 14 -6.77 -11.46 -1.34
N ALA A 15 -6.22 -10.29 -1.69
CA ALA A 15 -6.09 -9.17 -0.77
C ALA A 15 -7.45 -8.72 -0.19
N ARG A 16 -8.49 -8.61 -1.04
CA ARG A 16 -9.84 -8.27 -0.59
C ARG A 16 -10.44 -9.34 0.32
N GLU A 17 -10.14 -10.61 0.08
CA GLU A 17 -10.55 -11.71 0.95
C GLU A 17 -9.86 -11.61 2.32
N ILE A 18 -8.56 -11.33 2.37
CA ILE A 18 -7.81 -11.12 3.61
C ILE A 18 -8.43 -9.97 4.42
N ILE A 19 -8.70 -8.82 3.80
CA ILE A 19 -9.37 -7.70 4.46
C ILE A 19 -10.70 -8.12 5.07
N ARG A 20 -11.50 -8.87 4.31
CA ARG A 20 -12.82 -9.32 4.74
C ARG A 20 -12.74 -10.34 5.89
N THR A 21 -11.85 -11.34 5.79
CA THR A 21 -11.76 -12.44 6.75
C THR A 21 -11.13 -12.01 8.08
N THR A 22 -10.12 -11.13 8.04
CA THR A 22 -9.53 -10.54 9.25
C THR A 22 -10.47 -9.54 9.93
N GLY A 23 -11.46 -9.01 9.20
CA GLY A 23 -12.32 -7.95 9.72
C GLY A 23 -11.58 -6.61 9.95
N LEU A 24 -10.44 -6.41 9.29
CA LEU A 24 -9.54 -5.26 9.48
C LEU A 24 -10.27 -3.93 9.61
N GLU A 25 -11.17 -3.63 8.67
CA GLU A 25 -11.89 -2.36 8.67
C GLU A 25 -12.86 -2.23 9.87
N ALA A 26 -13.54 -3.33 10.23
CA ALA A 26 -14.44 -3.35 11.38
C ALA A 26 -13.66 -3.19 12.70
N ILE A 27 -12.45 -3.78 12.79
CA ILE A 27 -11.56 -3.62 13.94
C ILE A 27 -11.22 -2.14 14.13
N TRP A 28 -10.76 -1.43 13.09
CA TRP A 28 -10.43 -0.02 13.19
C TRP A 28 -11.65 0.86 13.50
N ARG A 29 -12.80 0.62 12.85
CA ARG A 29 -14.04 1.35 13.16
C ARG A 29 -14.50 1.14 14.61
N SER A 30 -14.23 -0.03 15.21
CA SER A 30 -14.60 -0.34 16.60
C SER A 30 -13.86 0.49 17.64
N VAL A 31 -12.74 1.11 17.27
CA VAL A 31 -11.97 2.05 18.12
C VAL A 31 -12.18 3.51 17.71
N GLY A 32 -13.17 3.80 16.86
CA GLY A 32 -13.51 5.15 16.43
C GLY A 32 -12.63 5.70 15.32
N ALA A 33 -11.90 4.85 14.61
CA ALA A 33 -11.06 5.25 13.49
C ALA A 33 -11.65 4.82 12.14
N GLU A 34 -11.43 5.61 11.09
CA GLU A 34 -11.89 5.33 9.73
C GLU A 34 -10.75 4.81 8.85
N PRO A 35 -10.75 3.51 8.48
CA PRO A 35 -9.76 2.93 7.57
C PRO A 35 -10.10 3.28 6.11
N ARG A 36 -9.10 3.71 5.35
CA ARG A 36 -9.20 4.01 3.93
C ARG A 36 -8.11 3.28 3.15
N LEU A 37 -8.52 2.45 2.22
CA LEU A 37 -7.60 1.72 1.35
C LEU A 37 -6.83 2.69 0.46
N VAL A 38 -5.52 2.48 0.32
CA VAL A 38 -4.62 3.24 -0.56
C VAL A 38 -3.74 2.30 -1.39
N GLY A 39 -2.68 2.79 -1.99
CA GLY A 39 -1.63 1.97 -2.60
C GLY A 39 -2.06 1.13 -3.81
N SER A 40 -1.33 0.05 -4.02
CA SER A 40 -1.43 -0.81 -5.20
C SER A 40 -2.75 -1.56 -5.31
N LEU A 41 -3.35 -1.92 -4.17
CA LEU A 41 -4.65 -2.58 -4.16
C LEU A 41 -5.77 -1.64 -4.61
N ARG A 42 -5.74 -0.36 -4.19
CA ARG A 42 -6.73 0.64 -4.63
C ARG A 42 -6.62 0.96 -6.12
N THR A 43 -5.40 1.06 -6.64
CA THR A 43 -5.17 1.39 -8.06
C THR A 43 -5.33 0.22 -9.02
N GLY A 44 -5.47 -1.02 -8.51
CA GLY A 44 -5.52 -2.22 -9.35
C GLY A 44 -4.15 -2.65 -9.89
N LEU A 45 -3.06 -2.24 -9.24
CA LEU A 45 -1.67 -2.47 -9.65
C LEU A 45 -0.90 -3.41 -8.71
N LEU A 46 -1.62 -4.23 -7.93
CA LEU A 46 -1.01 -5.20 -7.02
C LEU A 46 -0.38 -6.34 -7.82
N MET A 47 0.92 -6.62 -7.58
CA MET A 47 1.68 -7.63 -8.31
C MET A 47 2.50 -8.52 -7.35
N THR A 48 3.81 -8.58 -7.49
CA THR A 48 4.71 -9.48 -6.76
C THR A 48 4.86 -9.12 -5.28
N HIS A 49 4.92 -7.83 -4.97
CA HIS A 49 4.83 -7.36 -3.59
C HIS A 49 3.36 -7.36 -3.18
N ARG A 50 3.05 -8.19 -2.17
CA ARG A 50 1.70 -8.44 -1.68
C ARG A 50 1.40 -7.55 -0.50
N ASP A 51 1.33 -6.23 -0.76
CA ASP A 51 1.10 -5.22 0.26
C ASP A 51 -0.36 -4.77 0.22
N ILE A 52 -0.97 -4.68 1.40
CA ILE A 52 -2.31 -4.15 1.63
C ILE A 52 -2.14 -2.87 2.43
N ASP A 53 -2.32 -1.72 1.77
CA ASP A 53 -2.01 -0.41 2.35
C ASP A 53 -3.27 0.30 2.81
N TYR A 54 -3.29 0.73 4.06
CA TYR A 54 -4.35 1.52 4.65
C TYR A 54 -3.84 2.80 5.29
N HIS A 55 -4.56 3.88 5.07
CA HIS A 55 -4.51 5.05 5.92
C HIS A 55 -5.70 5.02 6.88
N ILE A 56 -5.44 5.27 8.15
CA ILE A 56 -6.40 5.20 9.23
C ILE A 56 -6.53 6.59 9.83
N TYR A 57 -7.75 7.06 10.01
CA TYR A 57 -8.01 8.41 10.50
C TYR A 57 -8.86 8.40 11.76
N SER A 58 -8.48 9.19 12.76
CA SER A 58 -9.28 9.42 13.96
C SER A 58 -9.13 10.85 14.49
N ALA A 59 -10.08 11.31 15.24
CA ALA A 59 -10.04 12.60 15.92
C ALA A 59 -10.70 12.48 17.31
N PRO A 60 -9.91 12.59 18.40
CA PRO A 60 -8.46 12.72 18.42
C PRO A 60 -7.73 11.40 18.09
N LEU A 61 -6.50 11.49 17.60
CA LEU A 61 -5.62 10.33 17.47
C LEU A 61 -5.13 9.93 18.86
N ARG A 62 -5.43 8.67 19.25
CA ARG A 62 -4.97 8.11 20.53
C ARG A 62 -4.15 6.85 20.29
N THR A 63 -2.95 6.84 20.81
CA THR A 63 -2.06 5.67 20.71
C THR A 63 -2.70 4.42 21.31
N ALA A 64 -3.41 4.55 22.44
CA ALA A 64 -4.10 3.43 23.09
C ALA A 64 -5.16 2.76 22.19
N ASP A 65 -5.94 3.56 21.43
CA ASP A 65 -6.95 3.06 20.50
C ASP A 65 -6.28 2.29 19.33
N SER A 66 -5.14 2.80 18.87
CA SER A 66 -4.32 2.15 17.84
C SER A 66 -3.81 0.78 18.30
N PHE A 67 -3.27 0.70 19.52
CA PHE A 67 -2.85 -0.58 20.12
C PHE A 67 -4.03 -1.54 20.35
N ALA A 68 -5.20 -1.03 20.75
CA ALA A 68 -6.39 -1.86 20.93
C ALA A 68 -6.87 -2.49 19.62
N ALA A 69 -6.78 -1.75 18.50
CA ALA A 69 -7.07 -2.31 17.18
C ALA A 69 -6.06 -3.41 16.81
N MET A 70 -4.77 -3.18 17.02
CA MET A 70 -3.74 -4.15 16.70
C MET A 70 -3.81 -5.41 17.60
N ALA A 71 -4.15 -5.27 18.86
CA ALA A 71 -4.38 -6.43 19.75
C ALA A 71 -5.48 -7.34 19.21
N ARG A 72 -6.58 -6.77 18.68
CA ARG A 72 -7.66 -7.55 18.05
C ARG A 72 -7.23 -8.17 16.72
N LEU A 73 -6.50 -7.44 15.89
CA LEU A 73 -6.00 -7.99 14.64
C LEU A 73 -5.07 -9.19 14.89
N ALA A 74 -4.24 -9.10 15.92
CA ALA A 74 -3.29 -10.16 16.29
C ALA A 74 -3.96 -11.45 16.85
N GLU A 75 -5.28 -11.44 17.14
CA GLU A 75 -6.04 -12.65 17.48
C GLU A 75 -6.25 -13.55 16.25
N ASP A 76 -6.12 -13.01 15.02
CA ASP A 76 -6.18 -13.84 13.81
C ASP A 76 -4.94 -14.74 13.74
N ARG A 77 -5.18 -16.06 13.60
CA ARG A 77 -4.11 -17.07 13.57
C ARG A 77 -3.10 -16.89 12.44
N HIS A 78 -3.43 -16.15 11.39
CA HIS A 78 -2.55 -15.89 10.25
C HIS A 78 -1.64 -14.69 10.47
N ILE A 79 -1.92 -13.84 11.46
CA ILE A 79 -1.02 -12.73 11.82
C ILE A 79 0.18 -13.31 12.58
N ARG A 80 1.37 -13.19 11.98
CA ARG A 80 2.62 -13.74 12.53
C ARG A 80 3.45 -12.72 13.26
N ARG A 81 3.36 -11.46 12.85
CA ARG A 81 4.17 -10.37 13.37
C ARG A 81 3.40 -9.06 13.24
N VAL A 82 3.57 -8.20 14.21
CA VAL A 82 3.10 -6.81 14.16
C VAL A 82 4.27 -5.93 14.61
N GLU A 83 4.58 -4.92 13.83
CA GLU A 83 5.60 -3.92 14.13
C GLU A 83 4.95 -2.55 14.31
N PHE A 84 5.51 -1.74 15.18
CA PHE A 84 5.03 -0.42 15.53
C PHE A 84 6.15 0.60 15.46
N ALA A 85 5.88 1.75 14.84
CA ALA A 85 6.70 2.94 14.97
C ALA A 85 5.84 4.15 15.35
N ASN A 86 6.33 4.92 16.34
CA ASN A 86 5.72 6.20 16.71
C ASN A 86 6.45 7.32 15.98
N LEU A 87 5.80 7.91 14.99
CA LEU A 87 6.31 9.00 14.15
C LEU A 87 5.52 10.31 14.36
N LEU A 88 4.83 10.45 15.49
CA LEU A 88 4.02 11.65 15.77
C LEU A 88 4.86 12.93 15.83
N ASP A 89 6.11 12.82 16.30
CA ASP A 89 7.05 13.94 16.36
C ASP A 89 7.93 14.07 15.09
N ALA A 90 7.75 13.18 14.11
CA ALA A 90 8.43 13.23 12.82
C ALA A 90 7.59 14.00 11.79
N GLY A 91 8.16 14.22 10.59
CA GLY A 91 7.44 14.89 9.49
C GLY A 91 6.19 14.16 9.00
N ASP A 92 6.08 12.86 9.28
CA ASP A 92 4.96 12.01 8.89
C ASP A 92 3.73 12.19 9.80
N HIS A 93 3.93 12.61 11.07
CA HIS A 93 2.87 12.82 12.06
C HIS A 93 1.87 11.68 12.18
N CYS A 94 2.38 10.44 12.31
CA CYS A 94 1.55 9.24 12.31
C CYS A 94 2.02 8.19 13.33
N LEU A 95 1.17 7.19 13.53
CA LEU A 95 1.53 5.90 14.12
C LEU A 95 1.57 4.89 12.99
N GLU A 96 2.72 4.24 12.79
CA GLU A 96 2.94 3.30 11.70
C GLU A 96 2.88 1.87 12.23
N TRP A 97 2.15 1.02 11.51
CA TRP A 97 1.97 -0.39 11.79
C TRP A 97 2.22 -1.25 10.56
N HIS A 98 2.99 -2.31 10.74
CA HIS A 98 3.20 -3.34 9.72
C HIS A 98 2.82 -4.68 10.31
N ALA A 99 1.83 -5.36 9.72
CA ALA A 99 1.46 -6.70 10.10
C ALA A 99 1.83 -7.69 9.00
N GLN A 100 2.46 -8.79 9.36
CA GLN A 100 2.71 -9.92 8.47
C GLN A 100 1.56 -10.92 8.61
N TYR A 101 0.93 -11.24 7.49
CA TYR A 101 -0.12 -12.24 7.37
C TYR A 101 0.35 -13.38 6.46
N ASP A 102 0.32 -14.62 6.97
CA ASP A 102 0.60 -15.81 6.19
C ASP A 102 -0.71 -16.51 5.85
N ASP A 103 -1.03 -16.62 4.55
CA ASP A 103 -2.27 -17.27 4.14
C ASP A 103 -2.19 -18.81 4.18
N ASP A 104 -3.34 -19.47 4.00
CA ASP A 104 -3.42 -20.94 4.04
C ASP A 104 -2.66 -21.62 2.87
N GLU A 105 -2.29 -20.87 1.84
CA GLU A 105 -1.50 -21.35 0.69
C GLU A 105 0.02 -21.14 0.91
N GLY A 106 0.42 -20.58 2.05
CA GLY A 106 1.82 -20.30 2.40
C GLY A 106 2.37 -19.03 1.77
N ALA A 107 1.50 -18.15 1.25
CA ALA A 107 1.92 -16.86 0.74
C ALA A 107 1.93 -15.81 1.87
N ALA A 108 3.05 -15.09 1.96
CA ALA A 108 3.18 -13.99 2.90
C ALA A 108 2.61 -12.70 2.29
N TRP A 109 1.84 -11.96 3.11
CA TRP A 109 1.26 -10.66 2.84
C TRP A 109 1.72 -9.67 3.88
N GLN A 110 1.93 -8.43 3.48
CA GLN A 110 2.14 -7.32 4.40
C GLN A 110 0.89 -6.45 4.45
N ILE A 111 0.49 -6.05 5.66
CA ILE A 111 -0.61 -5.12 5.87
C ILE A 111 -0.02 -3.88 6.53
N ASP A 112 0.01 -2.79 5.77
CA ASP A 112 0.56 -1.51 6.21
C ASP A 112 -0.59 -0.57 6.59
N MET A 113 -0.54 -0.06 7.82
CA MET A 113 -1.57 0.79 8.38
C MET A 113 -0.94 2.04 8.99
N ILE A 114 -1.18 3.17 8.36
CA ILE A 114 -0.67 4.47 8.79
C ILE A 114 -1.80 5.23 9.47
N HIS A 115 -1.74 5.32 10.80
CA HIS A 115 -2.77 5.97 11.60
C HIS A 115 -2.43 7.43 11.85
N MET A 116 -3.26 8.32 11.33
CA MET A 116 -3.09 9.77 11.34
C MET A 116 -4.29 10.46 11.97
N GLU A 117 -4.07 11.70 12.44
CA GLU A 117 -5.18 12.53 12.89
C GLU A 117 -5.99 13.05 11.70
N THR A 118 -7.31 13.01 11.82
CA THR A 118 -8.23 13.63 10.86
C THR A 118 -7.93 15.13 10.75
N GLY A 119 -7.84 15.64 9.51
CA GLY A 119 -7.45 17.03 9.25
C GLY A 119 -5.94 17.28 9.25
N SER A 120 -5.11 16.23 9.40
CA SER A 120 -3.66 16.35 9.20
C SER A 120 -3.31 16.73 7.76
N PRO A 121 -2.08 17.22 7.48
CA PRO A 121 -1.68 17.58 6.11
C PRO A 121 -1.85 16.46 5.09
N TRP A 122 -1.82 15.21 5.53
CA TRP A 122 -1.93 14.03 4.69
C TRP A 122 -3.34 13.45 4.59
N ASP A 123 -4.34 14.03 5.31
CA ASP A 123 -5.73 13.54 5.27
C ASP A 123 -6.28 13.53 3.83
N GLY A 124 -6.61 12.34 3.35
CA GLY A 124 -7.13 12.09 2.02
C GLY A 124 -6.16 12.36 0.87
N TYR A 125 -4.89 12.70 1.15
CA TYR A 125 -3.91 13.00 0.09
C TYR A 125 -3.63 11.76 -0.77
N PHE A 126 -3.27 10.65 -0.16
CA PHE A 126 -2.86 9.44 -0.87
C PHE A 126 -4.03 8.69 -1.51
N GLU A 127 -5.23 8.84 -0.94
CA GLU A 127 -6.48 8.39 -1.58
C GLU A 127 -6.69 9.13 -2.91
N ARG A 128 -6.53 10.47 -2.91
CA ARG A 128 -6.62 11.27 -4.14
C ARG A 128 -5.53 10.90 -5.15
N VAL A 129 -4.29 10.64 -4.69
CA VAL A 129 -3.20 10.16 -5.56
C VAL A 129 -3.61 8.85 -6.23
N ALA A 130 -4.12 7.88 -5.47
CA ALA A 130 -4.55 6.59 -6.00
C ALA A 130 -5.70 6.74 -7.01
N ASP A 131 -6.69 7.57 -6.70
CA ASP A 131 -7.84 7.83 -7.58
C ASP A 131 -7.41 8.52 -8.88
N ARG A 132 -6.49 9.50 -8.80
CA ARG A 132 -5.93 10.17 -9.98
C ARG A 132 -5.14 9.20 -10.85
N ILE A 133 -4.30 8.36 -10.24
CA ILE A 133 -3.58 7.30 -10.98
C ILE A 133 -4.59 6.39 -11.69
N ALA A 134 -5.59 5.88 -10.97
CA ALA A 134 -6.60 4.99 -11.56
C ALA A 134 -7.35 5.64 -12.73
N ALA A 135 -7.62 6.95 -12.66
CA ALA A 135 -8.34 7.69 -13.69
C ALA A 135 -7.53 7.90 -14.99
N VAL A 136 -6.19 7.94 -14.92
CA VAL A 136 -5.32 8.17 -16.09
C VAL A 136 -4.70 6.89 -16.66
N LEU A 137 -4.88 5.75 -15.98
CA LEU A 137 -4.39 4.46 -16.48
C LEU A 137 -5.10 4.04 -17.75
N THR A 138 -4.31 3.74 -18.77
CA THR A 138 -4.75 2.99 -19.97
C THR A 138 -4.37 1.52 -19.82
N ASP A 139 -4.90 0.64 -20.69
CA ASP A 139 -4.52 -0.77 -20.70
C ASP A 139 -3.00 -0.94 -20.94
N GLU A 140 -2.42 -0.12 -21.82
CA GLU A 140 -0.99 -0.12 -22.12
C GLU A 140 -0.15 0.27 -20.89
N THR A 141 -0.45 1.40 -20.26
CA THR A 141 0.32 1.88 -19.10
C THR A 141 0.13 0.98 -17.89
N ARG A 142 -1.07 0.43 -17.68
CA ARG A 142 -1.34 -0.58 -16.67
C ARG A 142 -0.45 -1.82 -16.87
N LEU A 143 -0.44 -2.38 -18.08
CA LEU A 143 0.38 -3.56 -18.40
C LEU A 143 1.87 -3.27 -18.23
N THR A 144 2.32 -2.09 -18.62
CA THR A 144 3.71 -1.65 -18.44
C THR A 144 4.10 -1.60 -16.96
N ILE A 145 3.28 -0.97 -16.11
CA ILE A 145 3.53 -0.90 -14.67
C ILE A 145 3.56 -2.30 -14.04
N LEU A 146 2.59 -3.16 -14.37
CA LEU A 146 2.53 -4.53 -13.87
C LEU A 146 3.75 -5.34 -14.29
N ARG A 147 4.22 -5.18 -15.54
CA ARG A 147 5.44 -5.82 -16.04
C ARG A 147 6.68 -5.35 -15.27
N LEU A 148 6.87 -4.05 -15.12
CA LEU A 148 8.00 -3.49 -14.38
C LEU A 148 8.02 -3.99 -12.93
N LYS A 149 6.88 -4.07 -12.27
CA LYS A 149 6.76 -4.62 -10.91
C LYS A 149 7.11 -6.12 -10.89
N TYR A 150 6.65 -6.89 -11.87
CA TYR A 150 6.94 -8.31 -11.99
C TYR A 150 8.43 -8.59 -12.23
N GLU A 151 9.06 -7.79 -13.07
CA GLU A 151 10.50 -7.90 -13.41
C GLU A 151 11.42 -7.34 -12.32
N THR A 152 10.90 -6.64 -11.33
CA THR A 152 11.68 -6.12 -10.20
C THR A 152 12.02 -7.27 -9.25
N PRO A 153 13.31 -7.50 -8.95
CA PRO A 153 13.71 -8.52 -7.99
C PRO A 153 13.04 -8.33 -6.62
N PRO A 154 12.62 -9.39 -5.93
CA PRO A 154 11.96 -9.29 -4.62
C PRO A 154 12.78 -8.57 -3.54
N ALA A 155 14.09 -8.56 -3.67
CA ALA A 155 15.00 -7.85 -2.74
C ALA A 155 15.00 -6.33 -2.94
N GLU A 156 14.56 -5.85 -4.12
CA GLU A 156 14.47 -4.42 -4.42
C GLU A 156 13.13 -3.87 -3.94
N LYS A 157 13.13 -3.15 -2.82
CA LYS A 157 11.94 -2.47 -2.29
C LYS A 157 11.77 -1.09 -2.94
N ILE A 158 10.97 -1.03 -3.99
CA ILE A 158 10.68 0.22 -4.70
C ILE A 158 9.23 0.59 -4.41
N PRO A 159 8.95 1.79 -3.86
CA PRO A 159 7.59 2.26 -3.62
C PRO A 159 6.73 2.22 -4.88
N GLY A 160 5.50 1.73 -4.78
CA GLY A 160 4.58 1.57 -5.93
C GLY A 160 4.34 2.84 -6.74
N ILE A 161 4.34 4.00 -6.08
CA ILE A 161 4.21 5.32 -6.71
C ILE A 161 5.32 5.60 -7.72
N ARG A 162 6.54 5.08 -7.52
CA ARG A 162 7.69 5.31 -8.42
C ARG A 162 7.48 4.68 -9.79
N TYR A 163 6.85 3.51 -9.85
CA TYR A 163 6.48 2.89 -11.13
C TYR A 163 5.44 3.73 -11.87
N CYS A 164 4.45 4.23 -11.13
CA CYS A 164 3.42 5.09 -11.73
C CYS A 164 4.01 6.39 -12.24
N GLU A 165 4.86 7.05 -11.47
CA GLU A 165 5.51 8.30 -11.86
C GLU A 165 6.38 8.12 -13.10
N ALA A 166 7.24 7.09 -13.13
CA ALA A 166 8.12 6.79 -14.27
C ALA A 166 7.34 6.51 -15.56
N VAL A 167 6.27 5.72 -15.48
CA VAL A 167 5.49 5.32 -16.65
C VAL A 167 4.54 6.42 -17.11
N LEU A 168 3.82 7.06 -16.18
CA LEU A 168 2.74 8.01 -16.50
C LEU A 168 3.27 9.42 -16.79
N ARG A 169 4.32 9.87 -16.07
CA ARG A 169 4.92 11.19 -16.29
C ARG A 169 6.00 11.16 -17.35
N ASP A 170 6.93 10.23 -17.26
CA ASP A 170 8.18 10.25 -18.03
C ASP A 170 8.23 9.19 -19.14
N GLY A 171 7.15 8.44 -19.33
CA GLY A 171 6.99 7.54 -20.47
C GLY A 171 7.90 6.30 -20.48
N VAL A 172 8.42 5.90 -19.32
CA VAL A 172 9.25 4.70 -19.17
C VAL A 172 8.48 3.43 -19.60
N ARG A 173 9.12 2.53 -20.35
CA ARG A 173 8.48 1.33 -20.90
C ARG A 173 9.23 0.03 -20.64
N THR A 174 10.53 0.09 -20.35
CA THR A 174 11.36 -1.12 -20.14
C THR A 174 12.02 -1.12 -18.77
N ARG A 175 12.52 -2.28 -18.35
CA ARG A 175 13.24 -2.44 -17.08
C ARG A 175 14.55 -1.63 -17.07
N GLU A 176 15.24 -1.58 -18.20
CA GLU A 176 16.48 -0.82 -18.37
C GLU A 176 16.24 0.70 -18.24
N GLU A 177 15.19 1.19 -18.91
CA GLU A 177 14.77 2.60 -18.78
C GLU A 177 14.37 2.92 -17.34
N PHE A 178 13.65 2.01 -16.68
CA PHE A 178 13.23 2.20 -15.28
C PHE A 178 14.43 2.25 -14.32
N ALA A 179 15.43 1.37 -14.51
CA ALA A 179 16.65 1.39 -13.71
C ALA A 179 17.42 2.71 -13.90
N ALA A 180 17.55 3.18 -15.13
CA ALA A 180 18.18 4.48 -15.45
C ALA A 180 17.37 5.65 -14.85
N TRP A 181 16.04 5.58 -14.91
CA TRP A 181 15.16 6.58 -14.34
C TRP A 181 15.29 6.64 -12.81
N LEU A 182 15.32 5.51 -12.12
CA LEU A 182 15.53 5.45 -10.66
C LEU A 182 16.87 6.07 -10.25
N ALA A 183 17.93 5.82 -11.01
CA ALA A 183 19.25 6.39 -10.77
C ALA A 183 19.25 7.93 -10.93
N ALA A 184 18.51 8.45 -11.90
CA ALA A 184 18.36 9.89 -12.15
C ALA A 184 17.41 10.60 -11.16
N HIS A 185 16.52 9.85 -10.50
CA HIS A 185 15.51 10.36 -9.57
C HIS A 185 15.65 9.67 -8.21
N PRO A 186 16.72 9.95 -7.43
CA PRO A 186 16.87 9.33 -6.11
C PRO A 186 15.67 9.66 -5.22
N ALA A 187 15.15 8.64 -4.52
CA ALA A 187 14.06 8.83 -3.59
C ALA A 187 14.57 9.47 -2.29
N GLY A 188 13.85 10.46 -1.79
CA GLY A 188 14.10 11.08 -0.49
C GLY A 188 12.76 11.49 0.13
N GLY A 189 12.40 10.87 1.27
CA GLY A 189 11.16 11.19 1.98
C GLY A 189 9.87 10.79 1.25
N ILE A 190 8.78 11.46 1.60
CA ILE A 190 7.43 11.19 1.04
C ILE A 190 7.38 11.66 -0.41
N VAL A 191 6.99 10.78 -1.31
CA VAL A 191 6.79 11.13 -2.72
C VAL A 191 5.44 11.82 -2.89
N THR A 192 5.47 13.08 -3.25
CA THR A 192 4.26 13.93 -3.39
C THR A 192 3.78 14.09 -4.84
N TRP A 193 4.29 13.28 -5.77
CA TRP A 193 3.81 13.31 -7.16
C TRP A 193 2.35 12.83 -7.26
N MET A 194 1.58 13.54 -8.10
CA MET A 194 0.19 13.23 -8.42
C MET A 194 -0.03 13.53 -9.91
N PRO A 195 -0.61 12.61 -10.70
CA PRO A 195 -0.95 12.84 -12.10
C PRO A 195 -2.07 13.85 -12.28
#